data_81cbfabcd36adb24446fc7075537e09d
#
_entry.id   81cbfabcd36adb24446fc7075537e09d
#
_cell.length_a   1.000
_cell.length_b   1.000
_cell.length_c   1.000
_cell.angle_alpha   90.00
_cell.angle_beta   90.00
_cell.angle_gamma   90.00
#
_symmetry.space_group_name_H-M   'P 1'
#
loop_
_entity.id
_entity.type
_entity.pdbx_description
1 polymer ?
#
loop_
_entity_poly.entity_id
_entity_poly.type
_entity_poly.pdbx_seq_one_letter_code
_entity_poly.pdbx_strand_id
1 'polypeptide(L)'
;MALGVALDLGTSGYRGHLVDLDKKGKILVTAITMRHPLPGANIMDHLHFWLENGSEVGHRIVIETVDKLISTMGAKPEEISRVSVCGNPAQMSMFENIEIRDLAYAGQSILKRLNVKIPERRSHSIKAEELGINSVKRTAEVRIPPSIRHEIGADALAMIMKTGLMDKKETCMVTDYGTNAEMGLFHKGELYTGSAAAGPALEGQSIQFGMLAAPQAISDVIPTDDGRWYNMVLSDKLHPTKSALVDPRNGAESRLDGVVARGITGTGVVASMAMGLEAGIIKLPYINTPDRRIHLTNGIYFGEEDVREAGK
;
A
#
# COMPACT_ATOMS: atom_id res chain seq x y z
N MET A 1 12.97 -31.73 2.95
CA MET A 1 12.36 -30.47 3.44
C MET A 1 11.49 -29.96 2.31
N ALA A 2 10.18 -29.90 2.53
CA ALA A 2 9.26 -29.37 1.54
C ALA A 2 9.17 -27.85 1.69
N LEU A 3 9.53 -27.12 0.64
CA LEU A 3 9.50 -25.66 0.65
C LEU A 3 8.28 -25.13 -0.10
N GLY A 4 7.81 -23.98 0.36
CA GLY A 4 6.78 -23.19 -0.30
C GLY A 4 7.19 -21.72 -0.35
N VAL A 5 6.50 -20.98 -1.19
CA VAL A 5 6.62 -19.52 -1.29
C VAL A 5 5.26 -18.89 -1.03
N ALA A 6 5.23 -17.86 -0.20
CA ALA A 6 4.09 -16.97 -0.05
C ALA A 6 4.44 -15.61 -0.66
N LEU A 7 3.60 -15.14 -1.58
CA LEU A 7 3.77 -13.88 -2.30
C LEU A 7 2.67 -12.89 -1.92
N ASP A 8 3.05 -11.65 -1.71
CA ASP A 8 2.19 -10.50 -1.57
C ASP A 8 2.50 -9.52 -2.72
N LEU A 9 1.55 -9.35 -3.63
CA LEU A 9 1.66 -8.51 -4.81
C LEU A 9 1.02 -7.15 -4.53
N GLY A 10 1.77 -6.30 -3.84
CA GLY A 10 1.30 -4.97 -3.48
C GLY A 10 1.47 -3.94 -4.59
N THR A 11 0.70 -2.85 -4.52
CA THR A 11 0.78 -1.72 -5.48
C THR A 11 2.13 -1.00 -5.45
N SER A 12 2.78 -0.93 -4.28
CA SER A 12 4.09 -0.27 -4.14
C SER A 12 5.27 -1.19 -4.45
N GLY A 13 5.06 -2.51 -4.45
CA GLY A 13 6.08 -3.52 -4.69
C GLY A 13 5.67 -4.89 -4.19
N TYR A 14 6.48 -5.89 -4.50
CA TYR A 14 6.20 -7.30 -4.17
C TYR A 14 7.02 -7.75 -2.97
N ARG A 15 6.41 -8.59 -2.16
CA ARG A 15 7.06 -9.27 -1.04
C ARG A 15 6.89 -10.77 -1.17
N GLY A 16 7.94 -11.53 -0.84
CA GLY A 16 7.90 -12.98 -0.83
C GLY A 16 8.53 -13.54 0.43
N HIS A 17 7.97 -14.65 0.90
CA HIS A 17 8.51 -15.45 2.00
C HIS A 17 8.76 -16.87 1.51
N LEU A 18 10.00 -17.35 1.67
CA LEU A 18 10.32 -18.77 1.58
C LEU A 18 9.96 -19.42 2.90
N VAL A 19 9.16 -20.48 2.86
CA VAL A 19 8.63 -21.12 4.06
C VAL A 19 8.94 -22.63 4.09
N ASP A 20 9.19 -23.16 5.27
CA ASP A 20 9.31 -24.59 5.53
C ASP A 20 7.91 -25.19 5.80
N LEU A 21 7.42 -25.96 4.83
CA LEU A 21 6.08 -26.56 4.91
C LEU A 21 6.01 -27.69 5.96
N ASP A 22 7.12 -28.36 6.24
CA ASP A 22 7.22 -29.41 7.26
C ASP A 22 7.16 -28.82 8.68
N LYS A 23 7.48 -27.52 8.81
CA LYS A 23 7.45 -26.77 10.08
C LYS A 23 6.33 -25.74 10.15
N LYS A 24 5.13 -26.11 9.71
CA LYS A 24 3.91 -25.28 9.78
C LYS A 24 4.08 -23.89 9.12
N GLY A 25 4.85 -23.81 8.04
CA GLY A 25 5.06 -22.56 7.31
C GLY A 25 6.03 -21.59 8.01
N LYS A 26 7.01 -22.12 8.77
CA LYS A 26 8.06 -21.27 9.34
C LYS A 26 8.77 -20.50 8.24
N ILE A 27 8.81 -19.17 8.36
CA ILE A 27 9.53 -18.31 7.43
C ILE A 27 11.04 -18.55 7.58
N LEU A 28 11.69 -18.81 6.46
CA LEU A 28 13.14 -19.01 6.34
C LEU A 28 13.83 -17.77 5.79
N VAL A 29 13.26 -17.18 4.74
CA VAL A 29 13.80 -16.01 4.05
C VAL A 29 12.64 -15.08 3.68
N THR A 30 12.90 -13.78 3.72
CA THR A 30 12.01 -12.74 3.20
C THR A 30 12.76 -11.96 2.13
N ALA A 31 12.13 -11.78 0.97
CA ALA A 31 12.63 -10.92 -0.09
C ALA A 31 11.56 -9.88 -0.46
N ILE A 32 12.00 -8.70 -0.87
CA ILE A 32 11.13 -7.59 -1.30
C ILE A 32 11.67 -6.96 -2.57
N THR A 33 10.81 -6.44 -3.42
CA THR A 33 11.20 -5.51 -4.47
C THR A 33 11.25 -4.09 -3.88
N MET A 34 12.21 -3.29 -4.33
CA MET A 34 12.32 -1.88 -3.89
C MET A 34 11.21 -0.99 -4.48
N ARG A 35 10.60 -1.42 -5.59
CA ARG A 35 9.51 -0.73 -6.30
C ARG A 35 8.62 -1.74 -6.99
N HIS A 36 7.45 -1.31 -7.40
CA HIS A 36 6.58 -2.08 -8.29
C HIS A 36 7.27 -2.29 -9.65
N PRO A 37 7.11 -3.48 -10.30
CA PRO A 37 7.72 -3.75 -11.60
C PRO A 37 7.16 -2.90 -12.73
N LEU A 38 5.88 -2.60 -12.72
CA LEU A 38 5.27 -1.70 -13.68
C LEU A 38 5.51 -0.23 -13.27
N PRO A 39 5.65 0.68 -14.24
CA PRO A 39 5.84 2.10 -13.95
C PRO A 39 4.60 2.73 -13.33
N GLY A 40 4.84 3.75 -12.49
CA GLY A 40 3.80 4.50 -11.79
C GLY A 40 3.85 4.31 -10.27
N ALA A 41 3.06 5.10 -9.56
CA ALA A 41 3.04 5.13 -8.10
C ALA A 41 1.75 4.53 -7.50
N ASN A 42 0.74 4.29 -8.33
CA ASN A 42 -0.58 3.84 -7.90
C ASN A 42 -1.17 2.82 -8.89
N ILE A 43 -2.28 2.23 -8.49
CA ILE A 43 -2.93 1.17 -9.27
C ILE A 43 -3.42 1.66 -10.64
N MET A 44 -3.85 2.93 -10.75
CA MET A 44 -4.33 3.48 -12.03
C MET A 44 -3.21 3.61 -13.05
N ASP A 45 -2.00 3.99 -12.62
CA ASP A 45 -0.82 4.02 -13.47
C ASP A 45 -0.49 2.63 -14.02
N HIS A 46 -0.58 1.59 -13.17
CA HIS A 46 -0.33 0.20 -13.58
C HIS A 46 -1.40 -0.30 -14.57
N LEU A 47 -2.68 0.00 -14.32
CA LEU A 47 -3.76 -0.32 -15.25
C LEU A 47 -3.58 0.40 -16.59
N HIS A 48 -3.19 1.67 -16.57
CA HIS A 48 -2.92 2.45 -17.77
C HIS A 48 -1.77 1.87 -18.59
N PHE A 49 -0.63 1.60 -17.93
CA PHE A 49 0.51 0.94 -18.56
C PHE A 49 0.12 -0.39 -19.23
N TRP A 50 -0.65 -1.20 -18.52
CA TRP A 50 -1.14 -2.49 -19.03
C TRP A 50 -2.01 -2.35 -20.27
N LEU A 51 -2.92 -1.37 -20.26
CA LEU A 51 -3.83 -1.11 -21.39
C LEU A 51 -3.10 -0.53 -22.62
N GLU A 52 -2.09 0.32 -22.41
CA GLU A 52 -1.32 0.93 -23.49
C GLU A 52 -0.32 -0.03 -24.14
N ASN A 53 0.33 -0.87 -23.34
CA ASN A 53 1.42 -1.74 -23.81
C ASN A 53 0.99 -3.17 -24.11
N GLY A 54 -0.25 -3.53 -23.74
CA GLY A 54 -0.81 -4.86 -23.92
C GLY A 54 -0.52 -5.81 -22.75
N SER A 55 -1.44 -6.76 -22.57
CA SER A 55 -1.43 -7.71 -21.45
C SER A 55 -0.18 -8.60 -21.44
N GLU A 56 0.28 -9.05 -22.61
CA GLU A 56 1.46 -9.92 -22.72
C GLU A 56 2.75 -9.25 -22.21
N VAL A 57 2.91 -7.95 -22.49
CA VAL A 57 4.08 -7.19 -22.01
C VAL A 57 4.02 -7.01 -20.50
N GLY A 58 2.86 -6.59 -19.99
CA GLY A 58 2.67 -6.37 -18.56
C GLY A 58 2.82 -7.67 -17.75
N HIS A 59 2.17 -8.75 -18.20
CA HIS A 59 2.25 -10.06 -17.57
C HIS A 59 3.69 -10.59 -17.52
N ARG A 60 4.42 -10.51 -18.63
CA ARG A 60 5.82 -10.92 -18.67
C ARG A 60 6.66 -10.17 -17.63
N ILE A 61 6.53 -8.85 -17.53
CA ILE A 61 7.25 -8.05 -16.53
C ILE A 61 6.92 -8.51 -15.10
N VAL A 62 5.64 -8.77 -14.82
CA VAL A 62 5.18 -9.26 -13.51
C VAL A 62 5.82 -10.62 -13.20
N ILE A 63 5.75 -11.59 -14.12
CA ILE A 63 6.28 -12.94 -13.91
C ILE A 63 7.81 -12.95 -13.79
N GLU A 64 8.52 -12.22 -14.65
CA GLU A 64 9.99 -12.08 -14.55
C GLU A 64 10.41 -11.48 -13.20
N THR A 65 9.63 -10.54 -12.67
CA THR A 65 9.89 -9.96 -11.35
C THR A 65 9.63 -10.95 -10.23
N VAL A 66 8.56 -11.72 -10.30
CA VAL A 66 8.26 -12.81 -9.36
C VAL A 66 9.38 -13.85 -9.38
N ASP A 67 9.81 -14.29 -10.56
CA ASP A 67 10.91 -15.24 -10.72
C ASP A 67 12.21 -14.71 -10.09
N LYS A 68 12.55 -13.47 -10.39
CA LYS A 68 13.72 -12.82 -9.81
C LYS A 68 13.63 -12.73 -8.29
N LEU A 69 12.47 -12.34 -7.76
CA LEU A 69 12.23 -12.24 -6.33
C LEU A 69 12.43 -13.59 -5.64
N ILE A 70 11.82 -14.67 -6.18
CA ILE A 70 11.95 -16.03 -5.63
C ILE A 70 13.41 -16.52 -5.72
N SER A 71 14.07 -16.30 -6.85
CA SER A 71 15.48 -16.70 -7.04
C SER A 71 16.42 -16.08 -6.00
N THR A 72 16.14 -14.85 -5.53
CA THR A 72 16.95 -14.21 -4.47
C THR A 72 16.83 -14.89 -3.11
N MET A 73 15.85 -15.77 -2.91
CA MET A 73 15.66 -16.48 -1.64
C MET A 73 16.59 -17.67 -1.46
N GLY A 74 17.37 -18.05 -2.51
CA GLY A 74 18.47 -19.03 -2.43
C GLY A 74 18.04 -20.50 -2.38
N ALA A 75 16.77 -20.83 -2.57
CA ALA A 75 16.30 -22.22 -2.72
C ALA A 75 16.40 -22.65 -4.19
N LYS A 76 16.60 -23.96 -4.42
CA LYS A 76 16.57 -24.53 -5.76
C LYS A 76 15.10 -24.67 -6.21
N PRO A 77 14.80 -24.47 -7.51
CA PRO A 77 13.44 -24.60 -8.03
C PRO A 77 12.75 -25.91 -7.66
N GLU A 78 13.48 -27.03 -7.70
CA GLU A 78 12.96 -28.36 -7.42
C GLU A 78 12.51 -28.57 -5.97
N GLU A 79 13.01 -27.74 -5.05
CA GLU A 79 12.68 -27.81 -3.62
C GLU A 79 11.36 -27.10 -3.31
N ILE A 80 10.93 -26.16 -4.18
CA ILE A 80 9.72 -25.35 -3.98
C ILE A 80 8.55 -26.01 -4.71
N SER A 81 7.65 -26.60 -3.95
CA SER A 81 6.53 -27.39 -4.47
C SER A 81 5.17 -26.67 -4.44
N ARG A 82 5.10 -25.54 -3.72
CA ARG A 82 3.87 -24.76 -3.57
C ARG A 82 4.16 -23.27 -3.57
N VAL A 83 3.26 -22.51 -4.19
CA VAL A 83 3.22 -21.05 -4.16
C VAL A 83 1.82 -20.63 -3.73
N SER A 84 1.71 -19.75 -2.77
CA SER A 84 0.47 -19.04 -2.44
C SER A 84 0.67 -17.58 -2.74
N VAL A 85 -0.27 -16.96 -3.42
CA VAL A 85 -0.18 -15.55 -3.81
C VAL A 85 -1.37 -14.79 -3.27
N CYS A 86 -1.17 -13.58 -2.82
CA CYS A 86 -2.23 -12.62 -2.52
C CYS A 86 -1.87 -11.24 -3.09
N GLY A 87 -2.84 -10.37 -3.15
CA GLY A 87 -2.74 -9.01 -3.66
C GLY A 87 -4.12 -8.44 -3.95
N ASN A 88 -4.17 -7.18 -4.33
CA ASN A 88 -5.42 -6.56 -4.74
C ASN A 88 -5.93 -7.11 -6.09
N PRO A 89 -7.20 -6.87 -6.45
CA PRO A 89 -7.81 -7.46 -7.64
C PRO A 89 -7.05 -7.18 -8.94
N ALA A 90 -6.47 -6.00 -9.09
CA ALA A 90 -5.73 -5.64 -10.30
C ALA A 90 -4.39 -6.39 -10.38
N GLN A 91 -3.62 -6.43 -9.29
CA GLN A 91 -2.34 -7.15 -9.23
C GLN A 91 -2.54 -8.66 -9.48
N MET A 92 -3.58 -9.24 -8.87
CA MET A 92 -3.92 -10.64 -9.10
C MET A 92 -4.31 -10.91 -10.56
N SER A 93 -5.10 -10.02 -11.18
CA SER A 93 -5.48 -10.16 -12.60
C SER A 93 -4.28 -10.02 -13.53
N MET A 94 -3.33 -9.13 -13.22
CA MET A 94 -2.08 -8.98 -13.97
C MET A 94 -1.17 -10.20 -13.82
N PHE A 95 -1.11 -10.78 -12.62
CA PHE A 95 -0.36 -12.01 -12.37
C PHE A 95 -0.93 -13.22 -13.14
N GLU A 96 -2.24 -13.28 -13.30
CA GLU A 96 -2.93 -14.36 -14.03
C GLU A 96 -3.10 -14.09 -15.54
N ASN A 97 -2.71 -12.90 -16.03
CA ASN A 97 -2.95 -12.43 -17.40
C ASN A 97 -4.43 -12.50 -17.80
N ILE A 98 -5.33 -12.12 -16.92
CA ILE A 98 -6.77 -12.07 -17.20
C ILE A 98 -7.25 -10.62 -17.43
N GLU A 99 -8.46 -10.49 -17.98
CA GLU A 99 -9.07 -9.19 -18.31
C GLU A 99 -9.09 -8.23 -17.12
N ILE A 100 -8.66 -6.98 -17.34
CA ILE A 100 -8.59 -5.93 -16.32
C ILE A 100 -9.40 -4.66 -16.66
N ARG A 101 -9.97 -4.56 -17.87
CA ARG A 101 -10.71 -3.37 -18.28
C ARG A 101 -11.94 -3.12 -17.42
N ASP A 102 -12.49 -4.16 -16.80
CA ASP A 102 -13.56 -4.03 -15.81
C ASP A 102 -13.10 -3.35 -14.51
N LEU A 103 -11.80 -3.41 -14.20
CA LEU A 103 -11.20 -2.71 -13.07
C LEU A 103 -10.77 -1.28 -13.42
N ALA A 104 -10.41 -1.04 -14.69
CA ALA A 104 -9.95 0.26 -15.18
C ALA A 104 -11.09 1.22 -15.52
N TYR A 105 -12.24 0.70 -15.96
CA TYR A 105 -13.35 1.50 -16.43
C TYR A 105 -14.59 1.33 -15.54
N ALA A 106 -15.05 2.43 -14.95
CA ALA A 106 -16.28 2.44 -14.18
C ALA A 106 -17.50 2.49 -15.08
N GLY A 107 -18.53 1.69 -14.74
CA GLY A 107 -19.86 1.75 -15.33
C GLY A 107 -20.15 0.70 -16.40
N GLN A 108 -21.29 0.02 -16.23
CA GLN A 108 -21.73 -1.07 -17.12
C GLN A 108 -21.91 -0.66 -18.59
N SER A 109 -22.29 0.59 -18.84
CA SER A 109 -22.46 1.13 -20.20
C SER A 109 -21.15 1.17 -20.97
N ILE A 110 -20.06 1.54 -20.32
CA ILE A 110 -18.72 1.58 -20.92
C ILE A 110 -18.25 0.16 -21.21
N LEU A 111 -18.38 -0.74 -20.24
CA LEU A 111 -17.97 -2.14 -20.40
C LEU A 111 -18.73 -2.83 -21.53
N LYS A 112 -20.03 -2.61 -21.66
CA LYS A 112 -20.83 -3.11 -22.79
C LYS A 112 -20.34 -2.55 -24.13
N ARG A 113 -20.08 -1.22 -24.20
CA ARG A 113 -19.58 -0.59 -25.44
C ARG A 113 -18.22 -1.13 -25.86
N LEU A 114 -17.35 -1.43 -24.89
CA LEU A 114 -16.03 -2.01 -25.11
C LEU A 114 -16.05 -3.54 -25.27
N ASN A 115 -17.23 -4.15 -25.21
CA ASN A 115 -17.41 -5.62 -25.27
C ASN A 115 -16.52 -6.36 -24.24
N VAL A 116 -16.46 -5.81 -23.01
CA VAL A 116 -15.66 -6.42 -21.93
C VAL A 116 -16.49 -7.53 -21.28
N LYS A 117 -15.92 -8.72 -21.27
CA LYS A 117 -16.44 -9.85 -20.48
C LYS A 117 -15.74 -9.83 -19.12
N ILE A 118 -16.50 -9.55 -18.07
CA ILE A 118 -15.98 -9.54 -16.70
C ILE A 118 -15.52 -10.95 -16.32
N PRO A 119 -14.24 -11.16 -15.94
CA PRO A 119 -13.74 -12.47 -15.55
C PRO A 119 -14.27 -12.89 -14.18
N GLU A 120 -14.45 -14.19 -14.00
CA GLU A 120 -14.70 -14.77 -12.69
C GLU A 120 -13.38 -14.97 -11.93
N ARG A 121 -13.16 -14.14 -10.91
CA ARG A 121 -11.98 -14.21 -10.04
C ARG A 121 -12.23 -15.14 -8.85
N ARG A 122 -12.46 -16.43 -9.14
CA ARG A 122 -12.70 -17.47 -8.10
C ARG A 122 -11.39 -18.06 -7.62
N SER A 123 -11.44 -18.68 -6.43
CA SER A 123 -10.31 -19.47 -5.93
C SER A 123 -10.04 -20.67 -6.84
N HIS A 124 -8.78 -20.85 -7.22
CA HIS A 124 -8.33 -22.01 -7.99
C HIS A 124 -6.84 -22.28 -7.79
N SER A 125 -6.35 -23.35 -8.37
CA SER A 125 -4.93 -23.67 -8.44
C SER A 125 -4.52 -23.89 -9.89
N ILE A 126 -3.33 -23.43 -10.22
CA ILE A 126 -2.71 -23.56 -11.54
C ILE A 126 -1.27 -24.06 -11.37
N LYS A 127 -0.70 -24.71 -12.36
CA LYS A 127 0.72 -25.09 -12.29
C LYS A 127 1.63 -23.92 -12.61
N ALA A 128 2.80 -23.89 -11.96
CA ALA A 128 3.79 -22.82 -12.17
C ALA A 128 4.21 -22.69 -13.64
N GLU A 129 4.31 -23.81 -14.37
CA GLU A 129 4.65 -23.81 -15.80
C GLU A 129 3.61 -23.13 -16.68
N GLU A 130 2.34 -23.15 -16.29
CA GLU A 130 1.25 -22.49 -17.04
C GLU A 130 1.28 -20.96 -16.89
N LEU A 131 1.85 -20.47 -15.78
CA LEU A 131 2.10 -19.04 -15.56
C LEU A 131 3.47 -18.57 -16.07
N GLY A 132 4.34 -19.49 -16.48
CA GLY A 132 5.71 -19.18 -16.89
C GLY A 132 6.69 -18.96 -15.75
N ILE A 133 6.37 -19.39 -14.52
CA ILE A 133 7.24 -19.26 -13.36
C ILE A 133 8.29 -20.38 -13.38
N ASN A 134 9.57 -20.00 -13.45
CA ASN A 134 10.70 -20.92 -13.59
C ASN A 134 11.53 -21.10 -12.31
N SER A 135 11.38 -20.21 -11.36
CA SER A 135 12.10 -20.21 -10.07
C SER A 135 11.55 -21.22 -9.06
N VAL A 136 10.54 -21.98 -9.40
CA VAL A 136 9.95 -23.04 -8.60
C VAL A 136 9.84 -24.32 -9.44
N LYS A 137 9.52 -25.45 -8.82
CA LYS A 137 9.29 -26.71 -9.55
C LYS A 137 8.19 -26.48 -10.60
N ARG A 138 8.42 -26.89 -11.84
CA ARG A 138 7.47 -26.70 -12.96
C ARG A 138 6.04 -27.15 -12.64
N THR A 139 5.91 -28.24 -11.89
CA THR A 139 4.64 -28.80 -11.42
C THR A 139 4.19 -28.25 -10.08
N ALA A 140 4.85 -27.20 -9.54
CA ALA A 140 4.43 -26.58 -8.29
C ALA A 140 3.01 -26.04 -8.41
N GLU A 141 2.24 -26.27 -7.35
CA GLU A 141 0.87 -25.76 -7.24
C GLU A 141 0.92 -24.29 -6.86
N VAL A 142 0.42 -23.42 -7.71
CA VAL A 142 0.21 -21.99 -7.44
C VAL A 142 -1.24 -21.80 -7.03
N ARG A 143 -1.48 -21.42 -5.78
CA ARG A 143 -2.80 -21.20 -5.21
C ARG A 143 -3.19 -19.76 -5.31
N ILE A 144 -4.30 -19.52 -5.98
CA ILE A 144 -4.88 -18.22 -6.24
C ILE A 144 -6.16 -18.12 -5.42
N PRO A 145 -6.23 -17.24 -4.42
CA PRO A 145 -7.45 -16.99 -3.65
C PRO A 145 -8.46 -16.16 -4.46
N PRO A 146 -9.72 -16.12 -4.05
CA PRO A 146 -10.74 -15.36 -4.77
C PRO A 146 -10.52 -13.85 -4.61
N SER A 147 -10.92 -13.11 -5.63
CA SER A 147 -10.93 -11.65 -5.65
C SER A 147 -12.25 -11.18 -6.26
N ILE A 148 -13.30 -11.10 -5.44
CA ILE A 148 -14.69 -11.06 -5.93
C ILE A 148 -15.13 -9.63 -6.28
N ARG A 149 -14.57 -8.61 -5.64
CA ARG A 149 -14.95 -7.20 -5.82
C ARG A 149 -13.75 -6.32 -6.06
N HIS A 150 -13.99 -5.12 -6.61
CA HIS A 150 -12.96 -4.15 -6.97
C HIS A 150 -12.12 -3.67 -5.79
N GLU A 151 -12.74 -3.51 -4.61
CA GLU A 151 -12.12 -2.85 -3.47
C GLU A 151 -11.48 -3.84 -2.48
N ILE A 152 -11.93 -5.11 -2.48
CA ILE A 152 -11.48 -6.12 -1.51
C ILE A 152 -10.85 -7.29 -2.27
N GLY A 153 -9.55 -7.38 -2.16
CA GLY A 153 -8.73 -8.40 -2.82
C GLY A 153 -8.36 -9.57 -1.93
N ALA A 154 -7.48 -10.38 -2.46
CA ALA A 154 -6.92 -11.54 -1.77
C ALA A 154 -6.00 -11.16 -0.60
N ASP A 155 -5.41 -9.98 -0.63
CA ASP A 155 -4.66 -9.34 0.45
C ASP A 155 -5.54 -9.11 1.69
N ALA A 156 -6.69 -8.46 1.52
CA ALA A 156 -7.65 -8.29 2.61
C ALA A 156 -8.17 -9.62 3.16
N LEU A 157 -8.41 -10.60 2.29
CA LEU A 157 -8.79 -11.95 2.72
C LEU A 157 -7.67 -12.60 3.56
N ALA A 158 -6.42 -12.47 3.13
CA ALA A 158 -5.26 -12.98 3.86
C ALA A 158 -5.12 -12.32 5.25
N MET A 159 -5.35 -11.01 5.34
CA MET A 159 -5.39 -10.25 6.59
C MET A 159 -6.48 -10.78 7.54
N ILE A 160 -7.71 -10.95 7.06
CA ILE A 160 -8.85 -11.44 7.84
C ILE A 160 -8.55 -12.85 8.38
N MET A 161 -8.02 -13.74 7.53
CA MET A 161 -7.66 -15.10 7.94
C MET A 161 -6.50 -15.10 8.93
N LYS A 162 -5.45 -14.32 8.70
CA LYS A 162 -4.26 -14.28 9.55
C LYS A 162 -4.57 -13.75 10.96
N THR A 163 -5.47 -12.81 11.08
CA THR A 163 -5.88 -12.22 12.36
C THR A 163 -6.90 -13.06 13.11
N GLY A 164 -7.48 -14.08 12.46
CA GLY A 164 -8.59 -14.87 13.03
C GLY A 164 -9.80 -14.00 13.36
N LEU A 165 -10.05 -12.96 12.54
CA LEU A 165 -11.11 -11.98 12.79
C LEU A 165 -12.47 -12.64 12.95
N MET A 166 -12.79 -13.63 12.12
CA MET A 166 -14.08 -14.32 12.13
C MET A 166 -14.25 -15.31 13.28
N ASP A 167 -13.17 -15.66 13.99
CA ASP A 167 -13.21 -16.55 15.15
C ASP A 167 -13.44 -15.80 16.47
N LYS A 168 -13.52 -14.46 16.42
CA LYS A 168 -13.73 -13.62 17.59
C LYS A 168 -15.18 -13.66 18.04
N LYS A 169 -15.39 -13.58 19.35
CA LYS A 169 -16.74 -13.54 19.97
C LYS A 169 -17.27 -12.12 20.12
N GLU A 170 -16.38 -11.16 20.16
CA GLU A 170 -16.65 -9.73 20.32
C GLU A 170 -16.65 -9.01 18.96
N THR A 171 -17.20 -7.82 18.93
CA THR A 171 -17.07 -6.92 17.75
C THR A 171 -15.62 -6.52 17.60
N CYS A 172 -15.02 -6.87 16.47
CA CYS A 172 -13.61 -6.61 16.19
C CYS A 172 -13.44 -5.98 14.82
N MET A 173 -12.44 -5.13 14.68
CA MET A 173 -12.05 -4.56 13.41
C MET A 173 -10.57 -4.82 13.15
N VAL A 174 -10.22 -5.04 11.89
CA VAL A 174 -8.85 -5.11 11.41
C VAL A 174 -8.72 -4.14 10.24
N THR A 175 -7.59 -3.45 10.17
CA THR A 175 -7.29 -2.50 9.09
C THR A 175 -5.88 -2.77 8.57
N ASP A 176 -5.74 -2.81 7.25
CA ASP A 176 -4.47 -2.80 6.55
C ASP A 176 -4.24 -1.39 5.99
N TYR A 177 -3.20 -0.74 6.45
CA TYR A 177 -2.81 0.59 5.97
C TYR A 177 -1.75 0.46 4.89
N GLY A 178 -2.21 0.46 3.64
CA GLY A 178 -1.38 0.40 2.44
C GLY A 178 -1.58 1.62 1.54
N THR A 179 -1.58 1.39 0.24
CA THR A 179 -2.00 2.39 -0.76
C THR A 179 -3.44 2.83 -0.52
N ASN A 180 -4.30 1.88 -0.16
CA ASN A 180 -5.60 2.13 0.44
C ASN A 180 -5.59 1.64 1.90
N ALA A 181 -6.63 1.93 2.64
CA ALA A 181 -6.93 1.34 3.93
C ALA A 181 -8.05 0.32 3.73
N GLU A 182 -7.70 -0.95 3.65
CA GLU A 182 -8.66 -2.05 3.62
C GLU A 182 -9.08 -2.39 5.04
N MET A 183 -10.39 -2.48 5.27
CA MET A 183 -10.96 -2.71 6.59
C MET A 183 -11.87 -3.94 6.60
N GLY A 184 -11.78 -4.71 7.66
CA GLY A 184 -12.74 -5.78 7.99
C GLY A 184 -13.31 -5.57 9.38
N LEU A 185 -14.63 -5.43 9.49
CA LEU A 185 -15.37 -5.36 10.75
C LEU A 185 -16.19 -6.63 10.92
N PHE A 186 -15.93 -7.39 11.98
CA PHE A 186 -16.75 -8.54 12.35
C PHE A 186 -17.66 -8.18 13.52
N HIS A 187 -18.97 -8.31 13.31
CA HIS A 187 -19.99 -7.96 14.28
C HIS A 187 -21.16 -8.94 14.22
N LYS A 188 -21.51 -9.55 15.36
CA LYS A 188 -22.66 -10.49 15.50
C LYS A 188 -22.70 -11.60 14.45
N GLY A 189 -21.53 -12.15 14.08
CA GLY A 189 -21.43 -13.23 13.10
C GLY A 189 -21.42 -12.77 11.65
N GLU A 190 -21.48 -11.48 11.38
CA GLU A 190 -21.41 -10.89 10.04
C GLU A 190 -20.08 -10.17 9.81
N LEU A 191 -19.54 -10.31 8.62
CA LEU A 191 -18.32 -9.63 8.17
C LEU A 191 -18.69 -8.47 7.21
N TYR A 192 -18.33 -7.28 7.62
CA TYR A 192 -18.41 -6.07 6.80
C TYR A 192 -17.00 -5.71 6.32
N THR A 193 -16.88 -5.34 5.06
CA THR A 193 -15.60 -4.93 4.50
C THR A 193 -15.73 -3.59 3.80
N GLY A 194 -14.66 -2.82 3.82
CA GLY A 194 -14.57 -1.54 3.16
C GLY A 194 -13.13 -1.22 2.78
N SER A 195 -12.97 -0.31 1.84
CA SER A 195 -11.68 0.23 1.43
C SER A 195 -11.80 1.74 1.29
N ALA A 196 -10.81 2.47 1.75
CA ALA A 196 -10.72 3.92 1.62
C ALA A 196 -9.37 4.31 1.00
N ALA A 197 -9.33 5.40 0.27
CA ALA A 197 -8.07 5.97 -0.18
C ALA A 197 -7.22 6.37 1.04
N ALA A 198 -5.93 6.03 1.04
CA ALA A 198 -5.01 6.32 2.13
C ALA A 198 -3.70 6.90 1.60
N GLY A 199 -2.63 6.13 1.53
CA GLY A 199 -1.27 6.57 1.25
C GLY A 199 -1.13 7.58 0.10
N PRO A 200 -1.43 7.26 -1.18
CA PRO A 200 -1.18 8.16 -2.30
C PRO A 200 -2.00 9.45 -2.27
N ALA A 201 -3.20 9.43 -1.70
CA ALA A 201 -4.01 10.63 -1.52
C ALA A 201 -3.29 11.67 -0.65
N LEU A 202 -2.52 11.19 0.34
CA LEU A 202 -1.74 12.02 1.26
C LEU A 202 -0.30 12.26 0.77
N GLU A 203 0.19 11.48 -0.20
CA GLU A 203 1.59 11.47 -0.64
C GLU A 203 1.80 12.12 -2.03
N GLY A 204 1.09 13.21 -2.33
CA GLY A 204 1.38 14.03 -3.49
C GLY A 204 0.30 14.08 -4.57
N GLN A 205 -0.88 13.53 -4.35
CA GLN A 205 -2.01 13.69 -5.28
C GLN A 205 -2.93 14.83 -4.88
N SER A 206 -3.24 14.96 -3.58
CA SER A 206 -4.21 15.93 -3.09
C SER A 206 -3.63 16.89 -2.05
N ILE A 207 -2.54 16.56 -1.39
CA ILE A 207 -1.86 17.42 -0.41
C ILE A 207 -0.80 18.25 -1.11
N GLN A 208 -0.83 19.58 -0.93
CA GLN A 208 0.02 20.54 -1.65
C GLN A 208 1.52 20.23 -1.57
N PHE A 209 2.02 19.85 -0.39
CA PHE A 209 3.42 19.49 -0.16
C PHE A 209 3.62 17.99 0.07
N GLY A 210 2.61 17.17 -0.27
CA GLY A 210 2.69 15.72 -0.15
C GLY A 210 3.80 15.14 -1.02
N MET A 211 4.53 14.15 -0.50
CA MET A 211 5.54 13.40 -1.24
C MET A 211 5.70 11.99 -0.68
N LEU A 212 6.22 11.11 -1.50
CA LEU A 212 6.60 9.77 -1.07
C LEU A 212 7.67 9.82 0.02
N ALA A 213 7.76 8.76 0.82
CA ALA A 213 8.80 8.60 1.82
C ALA A 213 10.18 8.55 1.13
N ALA A 214 10.88 9.69 1.16
CA ALA A 214 12.18 9.92 0.55
C ALA A 214 13.03 10.82 1.45
N PRO A 215 14.35 10.92 1.22
CA PRO A 215 15.15 11.94 1.89
C PRO A 215 14.51 13.32 1.77
N GLN A 216 14.60 14.12 2.83
CA GLN A 216 14.03 15.47 2.93
C GLN A 216 12.48 15.52 3.07
N ALA A 217 11.80 14.39 3.29
CA ALA A 217 10.38 14.37 3.61
C ALA A 217 10.15 14.48 5.13
N ILE A 218 9.22 15.33 5.57
CA ILE A 218 8.73 15.34 6.95
C ILE A 218 7.92 14.05 7.16
N SER A 219 8.35 13.21 8.09
CA SER A 219 7.69 11.93 8.37
C SER A 219 6.87 11.93 9.64
N ASP A 220 7.11 12.91 10.52
CA ASP A 220 6.43 13.02 11.81
C ASP A 220 6.58 14.45 12.37
N VAL A 221 5.71 14.81 13.32
CA VAL A 221 5.82 16.00 14.14
C VAL A 221 5.67 15.63 15.61
N ILE A 222 6.52 16.21 16.47
CA ILE A 222 6.53 15.93 17.91
C ILE A 222 6.25 17.23 18.65
N PRO A 223 5.14 17.33 19.41
CA PRO A 223 4.82 18.54 20.15
C PRO A 223 5.77 18.74 21.32
N THR A 224 5.91 20.01 21.73
CA THR A 224 6.63 20.42 22.94
C THR A 224 5.65 21.06 23.92
N ASP A 225 6.05 21.16 25.18
CA ASP A 225 5.20 21.75 26.26
C ASP A 225 4.82 23.21 26.00
N ASP A 226 5.62 23.94 25.21
CA ASP A 226 5.35 25.34 24.84
C ASP A 226 4.48 25.49 23.58
N GLY A 227 3.99 24.37 23.05
CA GLY A 227 3.07 24.31 21.90
C GLY A 227 3.72 24.41 20.53
N ARG A 228 5.05 24.42 20.45
CA ARG A 228 5.81 24.29 19.20
C ARG A 228 5.97 22.82 18.82
N TRP A 229 6.35 22.56 17.58
CA TRP A 229 6.52 21.20 17.07
C TRP A 229 7.92 20.96 16.51
N TYR A 230 8.58 19.91 16.96
CA TYR A 230 9.73 19.37 16.24
C TYR A 230 9.26 18.70 14.95
N ASN A 231 9.82 19.13 13.83
CA ASN A 231 9.59 18.50 12.53
C ASN A 231 10.65 17.43 12.31
N MET A 232 10.21 16.18 12.17
CA MET A 232 11.07 15.02 11.94
C MET A 232 11.23 14.79 10.45
N VAL A 233 12.44 15.00 9.92
CA VAL A 233 12.73 14.92 8.49
C VAL A 233 13.60 13.71 8.21
N LEU A 234 13.29 12.97 7.13
CA LEU A 234 14.03 11.80 6.73
C LEU A 234 15.41 12.20 6.17
N SER A 235 16.46 11.62 6.75
CA SER A 235 17.83 11.71 6.25
C SER A 235 18.03 10.90 4.98
N ASP A 236 19.22 10.97 4.38
CA ASP A 236 19.59 10.16 3.20
C ASP A 236 19.49 8.64 3.45
N LYS A 237 19.53 8.23 4.71
CA LYS A 237 19.35 6.83 5.13
C LYS A 237 17.89 6.52 5.53
N LEU A 238 16.96 7.43 5.28
CA LEU A 238 15.55 7.35 5.66
C LEU A 238 15.32 7.25 7.19
N HIS A 239 16.26 7.73 7.99
CA HIS A 239 16.07 7.83 9.43
C HIS A 239 15.46 9.21 9.77
N PRO A 240 14.39 9.27 10.59
CA PRO A 240 13.83 10.54 11.06
C PRO A 240 14.83 11.29 11.92
N THR A 241 15.08 12.55 11.61
CA THR A 241 15.94 13.47 12.38
C THR A 241 15.22 14.76 12.69
N LYS A 242 15.47 15.36 13.88
CA LYS A 242 14.92 16.68 14.21
C LYS A 242 15.55 17.72 13.30
N SER A 243 14.73 18.40 12.48
CA SER A 243 15.18 19.42 11.53
C SER A 243 14.98 20.83 12.06
N ALA A 244 13.82 21.11 12.63
CA ALA A 244 13.46 22.41 13.13
C ALA A 244 12.43 22.29 14.25
N LEU A 245 12.36 23.34 15.09
CA LEU A 245 11.29 23.58 16.04
C LEU A 245 10.45 24.75 15.51
N VAL A 246 9.19 24.48 15.19
CA VAL A 246 8.29 25.43 14.52
C VAL A 246 7.06 25.72 15.37
N ASP A 247 6.65 26.98 15.44
CA ASP A 247 5.31 27.32 15.93
C ASP A 247 4.29 27.08 14.80
N PRO A 248 3.41 26.08 14.93
CA PRO A 248 2.46 25.74 13.88
C PRO A 248 1.42 26.82 13.59
N ARG A 249 1.28 27.83 14.47
CA ARG A 249 0.27 28.90 14.36
C ARG A 249 0.73 30.09 13.52
N ASN A 250 2.04 30.31 13.43
CA ASN A 250 2.58 31.52 12.78
C ASN A 250 3.85 31.26 11.96
N GLY A 251 4.38 30.03 11.99
CA GLY A 251 5.56 29.64 11.22
C GLY A 251 6.89 30.13 11.81
N ALA A 252 6.92 30.69 13.03
CA ALA A 252 8.18 31.03 13.68
C ALA A 252 9.04 29.78 13.85
N GLU A 253 10.21 29.77 13.24
CA GLU A 253 11.09 28.62 13.10
C GLU A 253 12.42 28.84 13.83
N SER A 254 12.82 27.84 14.62
CA SER A 254 14.19 27.70 15.15
C SER A 254 14.82 26.49 14.49
N ARG A 255 15.73 26.71 13.54
CA ARG A 255 16.44 25.64 12.85
C ARG A 255 17.39 24.90 13.79
N LEU A 256 17.45 23.59 13.61
CA LEU A 256 18.43 22.70 14.19
C LEU A 256 19.38 22.26 13.06
N ASP A 257 20.51 21.65 13.42
CA ASP A 257 21.48 21.11 12.45
C ASP A 257 20.96 19.84 11.78
N GLY A 258 19.78 19.92 11.20
CA GLY A 258 19.05 18.81 10.59
C GLY A 258 18.87 18.95 9.08
N VAL A 259 18.26 17.94 8.49
CA VAL A 259 17.96 17.88 7.05
C VAL A 259 16.87 18.90 6.70
N VAL A 260 17.07 19.66 5.63
CA VAL A 260 16.08 20.63 5.15
C VAL A 260 14.92 19.89 4.49
N ALA A 261 13.68 20.16 4.91
CA ALA A 261 12.49 19.53 4.36
C ALA A 261 12.13 20.10 2.97
N ARG A 262 11.59 19.24 2.10
CA ARG A 262 11.02 19.60 0.78
C ARG A 262 9.54 19.28 0.66
N GLY A 263 9.02 18.42 1.53
CA GLY A 263 7.63 18.02 1.53
C GLY A 263 7.34 17.15 2.74
N ILE A 264 6.20 16.47 2.71
CA ILE A 264 5.68 15.69 3.82
C ILE A 264 5.13 14.34 3.33
N THR A 265 5.42 13.27 4.07
CA THR A 265 4.88 11.92 3.81
C THR A 265 3.44 11.80 4.29
N GLY A 266 2.71 10.77 3.86
CA GLY A 266 1.38 10.46 4.38
C GLY A 266 1.37 10.32 5.90
N THR A 267 2.37 9.67 6.51
CA THR A 267 2.51 9.57 7.97
C THR A 267 2.70 10.93 8.63
N GLY A 268 3.51 11.81 8.03
CA GLY A 268 3.70 13.17 8.49
C GLY A 268 2.41 14.00 8.43
N VAL A 269 1.61 13.82 7.37
CA VAL A 269 0.28 14.44 7.26
C VAL A 269 -0.61 14.00 8.42
N VAL A 270 -0.74 12.69 8.64
CA VAL A 270 -1.56 12.14 9.73
C VAL A 270 -1.11 12.66 11.09
N ALA A 271 0.20 12.65 11.36
CA ALA A 271 0.75 13.18 12.61
C ALA A 271 0.44 14.68 12.80
N SER A 272 0.63 15.49 11.74
CA SER A 272 0.34 16.93 11.79
C SER A 272 -1.15 17.22 12.01
N MET A 273 -2.04 16.43 11.39
CA MET A 273 -3.49 16.57 11.60
C MET A 273 -3.89 16.19 13.02
N ALA A 274 -3.36 15.08 13.56
CA ALA A 274 -3.61 14.65 14.93
C ALA A 274 -3.17 15.73 15.94
N MET A 275 -1.94 16.23 15.81
CA MET A 275 -1.43 17.29 16.66
C MET A 275 -2.21 18.60 16.51
N GLY A 276 -2.65 18.92 15.29
CA GLY A 276 -3.47 20.09 15.02
C GLY A 276 -4.84 20.03 15.70
N LEU A 277 -5.46 18.86 15.76
CA LEU A 277 -6.72 18.62 16.46
C LEU A 277 -6.52 18.71 17.98
N GLU A 278 -5.50 18.03 18.52
CA GLU A 278 -5.18 18.05 19.96
C GLU A 278 -4.85 19.46 20.46
N ALA A 279 -4.08 20.23 19.69
CA ALA A 279 -3.72 21.61 20.01
C ALA A 279 -4.85 22.62 19.78
N GLY A 280 -6.03 22.20 19.29
CA GLY A 280 -7.16 23.06 18.95
C GLY A 280 -6.88 24.04 17.79
N ILE A 281 -5.84 23.76 17.00
CA ILE A 281 -5.51 24.50 15.77
C ILE A 281 -6.48 24.10 14.67
N ILE A 282 -6.83 22.81 14.57
CA ILE A 282 -7.88 22.32 13.67
C ILE A 282 -9.21 22.26 14.43
N LYS A 283 -10.23 22.89 13.87
CA LYS A 283 -11.64 22.75 14.25
C LYS A 283 -12.42 22.43 12.98
N LEU A 284 -12.46 21.15 12.62
CA LEU A 284 -12.97 20.68 11.33
C LEU A 284 -14.23 21.42 10.84
N PRO A 285 -14.24 21.89 9.62
CA PRO A 285 -13.20 21.77 8.58
C PRO A 285 -12.22 22.94 8.53
N TYR A 286 -12.14 23.78 9.55
CA TYR A 286 -11.40 25.04 9.57
C TYR A 286 -10.10 24.94 10.36
N ILE A 287 -9.12 25.78 9.95
CA ILE A 287 -7.88 26.01 10.69
C ILE A 287 -8.01 27.31 11.48
N ASN A 288 -7.83 27.21 12.81
CA ASN A 288 -7.95 28.33 13.76
C ASN A 288 -6.61 29.03 13.97
N THR A 289 -6.02 29.58 12.90
CA THR A 289 -4.82 30.41 12.90
C THR A 289 -5.09 31.71 12.16
N PRO A 290 -4.31 32.79 12.36
CA PRO A 290 -4.56 34.08 11.73
C PRO A 290 -4.61 34.02 10.19
N ASP A 291 -3.78 33.20 9.56
CA ASP A 291 -3.69 33.04 8.11
C ASP A 291 -4.33 31.75 7.60
N ARG A 292 -5.03 31.00 8.49
CA ARG A 292 -5.70 29.72 8.18
C ARG A 292 -4.75 28.66 7.64
N ARG A 293 -3.54 28.60 8.20
CA ARG A 293 -2.50 27.62 7.86
C ARG A 293 -1.97 26.96 9.11
N ILE A 294 -1.52 25.71 8.94
CA ILE A 294 -0.69 25.02 9.92
C ILE A 294 0.72 25.01 9.34
N HIS A 295 1.63 25.70 10.02
CA HIS A 295 3.00 25.87 9.55
C HIS A 295 3.90 24.72 9.99
N LEU A 296 4.74 24.31 9.08
CA LEU A 296 5.85 23.37 9.30
C LEU A 296 7.17 24.02 8.87
N THR A 297 8.27 23.27 8.97
CA THR A 297 9.59 23.78 8.61
C THR A 297 9.72 24.15 7.14
N ASN A 298 10.63 25.06 6.83
CA ASN A 298 11.03 25.46 5.47
C ASN A 298 9.87 25.97 4.59
N GLY A 299 8.91 26.67 5.17
CA GLY A 299 7.76 27.23 4.44
C GLY A 299 6.71 26.20 3.98
N ILE A 300 6.81 24.96 4.42
CA ILE A 300 5.78 23.93 4.23
C ILE A 300 4.61 24.25 5.16
N TYR A 301 3.40 24.15 4.67
CA TYR A 301 2.19 24.39 5.46
C TYR A 301 1.02 23.54 4.95
N PHE A 302 0.00 23.39 5.77
CA PHE A 302 -1.31 22.89 5.36
C PHE A 302 -2.32 24.03 5.32
N GLY A 303 -3.11 24.07 4.25
CA GLY A 303 -4.30 24.91 4.14
C GLY A 303 -5.58 24.15 4.50
N GLU A 304 -6.72 24.84 4.50
CA GLU A 304 -8.03 24.21 4.79
C GLU A 304 -8.40 23.14 3.75
N GLU A 305 -7.87 23.22 2.54
CA GLU A 305 -8.09 22.23 1.49
C GLU A 305 -7.36 20.92 1.80
N ASP A 306 -6.10 21.02 2.27
CA ASP A 306 -5.33 19.86 2.71
C ASP A 306 -5.99 19.17 3.92
N VAL A 307 -6.53 19.95 4.88
CA VAL A 307 -7.25 19.41 6.04
C VAL A 307 -8.51 18.67 5.61
N ARG A 308 -9.24 19.18 4.61
CA ARG A 308 -10.42 18.50 4.07
C ARG A 308 -10.06 17.22 3.33
N GLU A 309 -8.98 17.23 2.57
CA GLU A 309 -8.51 16.02 1.90
C GLU A 309 -8.05 14.93 2.90
N ALA A 310 -7.30 15.32 3.90
CA ALA A 310 -6.85 14.40 4.95
C ALA A 310 -8.00 13.85 5.81
N GLY A 311 -9.14 14.54 5.85
CA GLY A 311 -10.33 14.15 6.62
C GLY A 311 -11.35 13.30 5.84
N LYS A 312 -11.14 13.03 4.55
CA LYS A 312 -11.96 12.13 3.72
C LYS A 312 -11.60 10.68 3.98
#